data_2651f4f6bbcfa6942cd06367800b7c56
#
_entry.id   2651f4f6bbcfa6942cd06367800b7c56
#
_cell.length_a   1.000
_cell.length_b   1.000
_cell.length_c   1.000
_cell.angle_alpha   90.00
_cell.angle_beta   90.00
_cell.angle_gamma   90.00
#
_symmetry.space_group_name_H-M   'P 1'
#
loop_
_entity.id
_entity.type
_entity.pdbx_description
1 polymer ?
#
loop_
_entity_poly.entity_id
_entity_poly.type
_entity_poly.pdbx_seq_one_letter_code
_entity_poly.pdbx_strand_id
1 'polypeptide(L)'
;MPKRVQSPSSINSYKQCPRKYYYSYIKGLKTLPSIHMTRGKIVHAVLDRFFHHQPKAISWENAEERMKLRIQNLLVDEWKNSKKELSLFSLSQSQEMLYFEESLVFLFSWLSYFNKKLKPLREQLSFEKAFEKITPILREATHLSDEHAVRGIIDAVEKIENETNIIDYKTSSSCNIDEHRLQLAIYALLYSEVHGKLPTKVGIHFLREQEPKFINVDCELVDFAREEVRLIHENTASADIKDYPKTETALCKWSEGKCDFYDCCQRE
;
A
#
# COMPACT_ATOMS: atom_id res chain seq x y z
N MET A 1 18.30 0.34 24.61
CA MET A 1 18.56 0.78 23.22
C MET A 1 17.44 1.70 22.79
N PRO A 2 17.65 2.66 21.88
CA PRO A 2 16.55 3.44 21.36
C PRO A 2 15.54 2.50 20.69
N LYS A 3 14.23 2.79 20.85
CA LYS A 3 13.16 2.00 20.20
C LYS A 3 13.37 2.03 18.68
N ARG A 4 13.31 0.88 18.03
CA ARG A 4 13.34 0.81 16.57
C ARG A 4 12.04 1.37 16.01
N VAL A 5 12.09 2.22 15.00
CA VAL A 5 10.88 2.67 14.32
C VAL A 5 10.23 1.48 13.58
N GLN A 6 9.03 1.13 13.99
CA GLN A 6 8.23 0.05 13.39
C GLN A 6 7.44 0.53 12.17
N SER A 7 6.88 -0.40 11.44
CA SER A 7 5.92 -0.14 10.34
C SER A 7 4.85 -1.24 10.31
N PRO A 8 3.70 -1.04 9.66
CA PRO A 8 2.73 -2.12 9.49
C PRO A 8 3.36 -3.41 8.95
N SER A 9 4.26 -3.29 7.97
CA SER A 9 4.96 -4.45 7.39
C SER A 9 5.88 -5.15 8.38
N SER A 10 6.62 -4.40 9.23
CA SER A 10 7.50 -5.00 10.23
C SER A 10 6.71 -5.72 11.31
N ILE A 11 5.60 -5.13 11.76
CA ILE A 11 4.71 -5.73 12.77
C ILE A 11 4.06 -7.01 12.22
N ASN A 12 3.55 -6.96 10.98
CA ASN A 12 2.99 -8.14 10.33
C ASN A 12 4.04 -9.25 10.13
N SER A 13 5.28 -8.88 9.81
CA SER A 13 6.38 -9.86 9.70
C SER A 13 6.65 -10.56 11.03
N TYR A 14 6.64 -9.83 12.16
CA TYR A 14 6.78 -10.41 13.48
C TYR A 14 5.61 -11.34 13.83
N LYS A 15 4.37 -10.89 13.61
CA LYS A 15 3.17 -11.69 13.85
C LYS A 15 3.15 -12.97 13.01
N GLN A 16 3.65 -12.92 11.79
CA GLN A 16 3.77 -14.10 10.93
C GLN A 16 4.82 -15.08 11.47
N CYS A 17 5.99 -14.57 11.81
CA CYS A 17 7.09 -15.36 12.37
C CYS A 17 8.14 -14.44 13.04
N PRO A 18 8.29 -14.48 14.37
CA PRO A 18 9.32 -13.68 15.07
C PRO A 18 10.73 -13.90 14.52
N ARG A 19 11.08 -15.13 14.14
CA ARG A 19 12.37 -15.46 13.53
C ARG A 19 12.58 -14.75 12.18
N LYS A 20 11.53 -14.65 11.34
CA LYS A 20 11.56 -13.90 10.08
C LYS A 20 11.81 -12.40 10.32
N TYR A 21 11.12 -11.83 11.33
CA TYR A 21 11.35 -10.46 11.76
C TYR A 21 12.81 -10.25 12.19
N TYR A 22 13.37 -11.16 13.02
CA TYR A 22 14.75 -11.08 13.47
C TYR A 22 15.71 -10.99 12.30
N TYR A 23 15.60 -11.88 11.32
CA TYR A 23 16.48 -11.86 10.16
C TYR A 23 16.34 -10.56 9.34
N SER A 24 15.11 -10.14 9.08
CA SER A 24 14.84 -8.95 8.26
C SER A 24 15.24 -7.65 8.95
N TYR A 25 14.88 -7.50 10.23
CA TYR A 25 14.90 -6.19 10.89
C TYR A 25 15.97 -6.05 11.99
N ILE A 26 16.41 -7.14 12.60
CA ILE A 26 17.49 -7.11 13.60
C ILE A 26 18.83 -7.40 12.93
N LYS A 27 18.92 -8.49 12.18
CA LYS A 27 20.12 -8.86 11.40
C LYS A 27 20.30 -8.05 10.12
N GLY A 28 19.24 -7.46 9.58
CA GLY A 28 19.28 -6.67 8.35
C GLY A 28 19.55 -7.51 7.10
N LEU A 29 19.19 -8.78 7.09
CA LEU A 29 19.35 -9.62 5.91
C LEU A 29 18.35 -9.17 4.84
N LYS A 30 18.81 -9.08 3.61
CA LYS A 30 17.96 -8.68 2.48
C LYS A 30 16.99 -9.80 2.10
N THR A 31 15.74 -9.45 1.91
CA THR A 31 14.73 -10.30 1.27
C THR A 31 14.93 -10.30 -0.25
N LEU A 32 14.56 -11.38 -0.88
CA LEU A 32 14.58 -11.44 -2.34
C LEU A 32 13.44 -10.58 -2.90
N PRO A 33 13.70 -9.76 -3.92
CA PRO A 33 12.64 -9.05 -4.61
C PRO A 33 11.70 -10.06 -5.28
N SER A 34 10.41 -9.73 -5.39
CA SER A 34 9.44 -10.52 -6.15
C SER A 34 8.78 -9.68 -7.23
N ILE A 35 8.39 -10.32 -8.32
CA ILE A 35 7.67 -9.64 -9.40
C ILE A 35 6.38 -8.97 -8.90
N HIS A 36 5.68 -9.59 -7.94
CA HIS A 36 4.46 -9.03 -7.37
C HIS A 36 4.72 -7.74 -6.58
N MET A 37 5.83 -7.68 -5.82
CA MET A 37 6.23 -6.45 -5.11
C MET A 37 6.63 -5.35 -6.09
N THR A 38 7.43 -5.67 -7.11
CA THR A 38 7.86 -4.70 -8.13
C THR A 38 6.67 -4.18 -8.91
N ARG A 39 5.76 -5.06 -9.34
CA ARG A 39 4.51 -4.67 -9.99
C ARG A 39 3.65 -3.76 -9.10
N GLY A 40 3.52 -4.08 -7.81
CA GLY A 40 2.81 -3.25 -6.84
C GLY A 40 3.39 -1.82 -6.80
N LYS A 41 4.71 -1.69 -6.66
CA LYS A 41 5.40 -0.38 -6.69
C LYS A 41 5.13 0.39 -7.99
N ILE A 42 5.17 -0.27 -9.15
CA ILE A 42 4.88 0.36 -10.44
C ILE A 42 3.46 0.90 -10.46
N VAL A 43 2.46 0.12 -10.03
CA VAL A 43 1.06 0.54 -9.99
C VAL A 43 0.87 1.74 -9.06
N HIS A 44 1.43 1.71 -7.85
CA HIS A 44 1.37 2.84 -6.91
C HIS A 44 2.01 4.11 -7.49
N ALA A 45 3.18 3.98 -8.13
CA ALA A 45 3.84 5.12 -8.78
C ALA A 45 2.98 5.72 -9.90
N VAL A 46 2.28 4.90 -10.69
CA VAL A 46 1.34 5.38 -11.71
C VAL A 46 0.17 6.12 -11.08
N LEU A 47 -0.43 5.59 -10.01
CA LEU A 47 -1.55 6.21 -9.30
C LEU A 47 -1.17 7.56 -8.71
N ASP A 48 0.02 7.68 -8.09
CA ASP A 48 0.52 8.95 -7.58
C ASP A 48 0.78 9.95 -8.72
N ARG A 49 1.54 9.56 -9.75
CA ARG A 49 1.90 10.41 -10.88
C ARG A 49 0.70 10.84 -11.74
N PHE A 50 -0.42 10.09 -11.67
CA PHE A 50 -1.66 10.47 -12.36
C PHE A 50 -2.14 11.87 -11.97
N PHE A 51 -1.86 12.32 -10.76
CA PHE A 51 -2.28 13.62 -10.23
C PHE A 51 -1.20 14.72 -10.32
N HIS A 52 0.04 14.41 -10.74
CA HIS A 52 1.15 15.39 -10.72
C HIS A 52 0.95 16.57 -11.68
N HIS A 53 0.16 16.39 -12.73
CA HIS A 53 -0.15 17.47 -13.66
C HIS A 53 -1.66 17.57 -13.84
N GLN A 54 -2.18 18.77 -13.67
CA GLN A 54 -3.58 19.03 -14.00
C GLN A 54 -3.83 18.77 -15.48
N PRO A 55 -4.96 18.17 -15.84
CA PRO A 55 -5.30 17.85 -17.20
C PRO A 55 -5.67 19.12 -17.97
N LYS A 56 -4.67 19.81 -18.53
CA LYS A 56 -4.91 20.97 -19.41
C LYS A 56 -5.61 20.52 -20.69
N ALA A 57 -6.56 21.32 -21.17
CA ALA A 57 -7.31 21.08 -22.40
C ALA A 57 -8.11 19.74 -22.43
N ILE A 58 -8.56 19.27 -21.27
CA ILE A 58 -9.49 18.14 -21.16
C ILE A 58 -10.89 18.69 -20.92
N SER A 59 -11.83 18.29 -21.78
CA SER A 59 -13.27 18.56 -21.63
C SER A 59 -13.98 17.28 -21.18
N TRP A 60 -15.22 17.40 -20.74
CA TRP A 60 -16.05 16.26 -20.36
C TRP A 60 -16.23 15.24 -21.50
N GLU A 61 -16.19 15.69 -22.75
CA GLU A 61 -16.41 14.87 -23.93
C GLU A 61 -15.22 13.93 -24.21
N ASN A 62 -13.99 14.39 -23.91
CA ASN A 62 -12.78 13.61 -24.19
C ASN A 62 -12.07 13.10 -22.91
N ALA A 63 -12.63 13.38 -21.73
CA ALA A 63 -11.99 13.11 -20.44
C ALA A 63 -11.62 11.64 -20.27
N GLU A 64 -12.56 10.73 -20.54
CA GLU A 64 -12.33 9.30 -20.33
C GLU A 64 -11.19 8.76 -21.19
N GLU A 65 -11.19 9.11 -22.47
CA GLU A 65 -10.14 8.70 -23.42
C GLU A 65 -8.77 9.27 -23.00
N ARG A 66 -8.72 10.56 -22.67
CA ARG A 66 -7.50 11.23 -22.25
C ARG A 66 -6.92 10.66 -20.96
N MET A 67 -7.76 10.34 -19.99
CA MET A 67 -7.33 9.72 -18.73
C MET A 67 -6.83 8.29 -18.95
N LYS A 68 -7.50 7.50 -19.80
CA LYS A 68 -7.02 6.16 -20.18
C LYS A 68 -5.64 6.24 -20.85
N LEU A 69 -5.47 7.14 -21.82
CA LEU A 69 -4.19 7.34 -22.50
C LEU A 69 -3.10 7.79 -21.52
N ARG A 70 -3.44 8.67 -20.57
CA ARG A 70 -2.50 9.11 -19.53
C ARG A 70 -2.01 7.94 -18.69
N ILE A 71 -2.92 7.09 -18.22
CA ILE A 71 -2.58 5.89 -17.44
C ILE A 71 -1.67 4.95 -18.24
N GLN A 72 -1.99 4.69 -19.51
CA GLN A 72 -1.18 3.85 -20.38
C GLN A 72 0.24 4.39 -20.52
N ASN A 73 0.38 5.69 -20.80
CA ASN A 73 1.69 6.32 -20.94
C ASN A 73 2.50 6.26 -19.63
N LEU A 74 1.86 6.56 -18.50
CA LEU A 74 2.51 6.46 -17.19
C LEU A 74 2.95 5.03 -16.87
N LEU A 75 2.12 4.03 -17.16
CA LEU A 75 2.48 2.63 -16.96
C LEU A 75 3.67 2.22 -17.83
N VAL A 76 3.69 2.61 -19.10
CA VAL A 76 4.83 2.35 -20.00
C VAL A 76 6.11 2.98 -19.45
N ASP A 77 6.04 4.22 -18.95
CA ASP A 77 7.20 4.91 -18.39
C ASP A 77 7.70 4.23 -17.13
N GLU A 78 6.81 3.92 -16.16
CA GLU A 78 7.20 3.24 -14.93
C GLU A 78 7.71 1.82 -15.17
N TRP A 79 7.16 1.11 -16.14
CA TRP A 79 7.66 -0.20 -16.55
C TRP A 79 9.08 -0.13 -17.09
N LYS A 80 9.36 0.85 -17.94
CA LYS A 80 10.72 1.13 -18.46
C LYS A 80 11.68 1.51 -17.36
N ASN A 81 11.27 2.39 -16.44
CA ASN A 81 12.08 2.80 -15.28
C ASN A 81 12.44 1.62 -14.38
N SER A 82 11.55 0.64 -14.27
CA SER A 82 11.72 -0.57 -13.45
C SER A 82 12.43 -1.72 -14.18
N LYS A 83 12.86 -1.53 -15.44
CA LYS A 83 13.43 -2.60 -16.27
C LYS A 83 14.62 -3.33 -15.62
N LYS A 84 15.47 -2.59 -14.89
CA LYS A 84 16.60 -3.17 -14.17
C LYS A 84 16.14 -4.13 -13.06
N GLU A 85 15.09 -3.79 -12.32
CA GLU A 85 14.53 -4.64 -11.27
C GLU A 85 13.78 -5.84 -11.90
N LEU A 86 13.00 -5.59 -12.96
CA LEU A 86 12.27 -6.63 -13.69
C LEU A 86 13.20 -7.69 -14.30
N SER A 87 14.39 -7.30 -14.78
CA SER A 87 15.35 -8.24 -15.35
C SER A 87 15.89 -9.26 -14.35
N LEU A 88 15.76 -9.01 -13.03
CA LEU A 88 16.19 -9.97 -11.99
C LEU A 88 15.30 -11.22 -11.93
N PHE A 89 14.09 -11.16 -12.50
CA PHE A 89 13.12 -12.27 -12.40
C PHE A 89 13.20 -13.28 -13.54
N SER A 90 14.08 -13.05 -14.54
CA SER A 90 14.24 -13.94 -15.70
C SER A 90 12.92 -14.33 -16.37
N LEU A 91 11.98 -13.38 -16.46
CA LEU A 91 10.66 -13.58 -17.07
C LEU A 91 10.79 -13.81 -18.59
N SER A 92 10.00 -14.73 -19.13
CA SER A 92 9.78 -14.79 -20.56
C SER A 92 9.01 -13.55 -21.05
N GLN A 93 9.12 -13.23 -22.32
CA GLN A 93 8.38 -12.11 -22.90
C GLN A 93 6.85 -12.23 -22.67
N SER A 94 6.30 -13.45 -22.76
CA SER A 94 4.88 -13.70 -22.50
C SER A 94 4.50 -13.46 -21.03
N GLN A 95 5.35 -13.84 -20.09
CA GLN A 95 5.13 -13.57 -18.67
C GLN A 95 5.21 -12.07 -18.35
N GLU A 96 6.21 -11.38 -18.90
CA GLU A 96 6.33 -9.93 -18.72
C GLU A 96 5.10 -9.20 -19.29
N MET A 97 4.64 -9.59 -20.47
CA MET A 97 3.41 -9.05 -21.09
C MET A 97 2.19 -9.28 -20.19
N LEU A 98 2.02 -10.50 -19.66
CA LEU A 98 0.92 -10.82 -18.74
C LEU A 98 0.90 -9.90 -17.52
N TYR A 99 2.05 -9.69 -16.86
CA TYR A 99 2.13 -8.81 -15.71
C TYR A 99 1.87 -7.34 -16.06
N PHE A 100 2.28 -6.90 -17.23
CA PHE A 100 1.99 -5.56 -17.73
C PHE A 100 0.48 -5.37 -17.98
N GLU A 101 -0.16 -6.32 -18.67
CA GLU A 101 -1.60 -6.30 -18.94
C GLU A 101 -2.44 -6.35 -17.66
N GLU A 102 -2.08 -7.21 -16.69
CA GLU A 102 -2.75 -7.22 -15.38
C GLU A 102 -2.63 -5.87 -14.67
N SER A 103 -1.45 -5.22 -14.75
CA SER A 103 -1.27 -3.89 -14.17
C SER A 103 -2.18 -2.85 -14.82
N LEU A 104 -2.36 -2.93 -16.12
CA LEU A 104 -3.27 -2.05 -16.87
C LEU A 104 -4.73 -2.27 -16.46
N VAL A 105 -5.13 -3.54 -16.26
CA VAL A 105 -6.47 -3.88 -15.75
C VAL A 105 -6.71 -3.28 -14.36
N PHE A 106 -5.74 -3.37 -13.44
CA PHE A 106 -5.84 -2.74 -12.12
C PHE A 106 -6.04 -1.22 -12.19
N LEU A 107 -5.25 -0.58 -13.03
CA LEU A 107 -5.30 0.87 -13.21
C LEU A 107 -6.61 1.33 -13.87
N PHE A 108 -7.16 0.55 -14.80
CA PHE A 108 -8.46 0.86 -15.39
C PHE A 108 -9.63 0.58 -14.45
N SER A 109 -9.53 -0.42 -13.58
CA SER A 109 -10.49 -0.63 -12.49
C SER A 109 -10.53 0.58 -11.57
N TRP A 110 -9.35 1.06 -11.12
CA TRP A 110 -9.23 2.27 -10.35
C TRP A 110 -9.79 3.52 -11.08
N LEU A 111 -9.49 3.67 -12.37
CA LEU A 111 -10.01 4.79 -13.17
C LEU A 111 -11.54 4.76 -13.26
N SER A 112 -12.13 3.57 -13.34
CA SER A 112 -13.59 3.42 -13.31
C SER A 112 -14.19 3.96 -12.00
N TYR A 113 -13.58 3.62 -10.85
CA TYR A 113 -13.96 4.19 -9.56
C TYR A 113 -13.79 5.70 -9.52
N PHE A 114 -12.66 6.21 -10.00
CA PHE A 114 -12.39 7.65 -10.07
C PHE A 114 -13.44 8.37 -10.92
N ASN A 115 -13.79 7.80 -12.08
CA ASN A 115 -14.83 8.34 -12.96
C ASN A 115 -16.23 8.35 -12.32
N LYS A 116 -16.58 7.35 -11.48
CA LYS A 116 -17.85 7.36 -10.73
C LYS A 116 -17.95 8.57 -9.81
N LYS A 117 -16.84 9.02 -9.23
CA LYS A 117 -16.79 10.23 -8.38
C LYS A 117 -16.85 11.53 -9.20
N LEU A 118 -16.33 11.54 -10.42
CA LEU A 118 -16.37 12.69 -11.32
C LEU A 118 -17.78 12.94 -11.88
N LYS A 119 -18.51 11.88 -12.26
CA LYS A 119 -19.78 11.98 -12.97
C LYS A 119 -20.81 12.93 -12.32
N PRO A 120 -21.04 12.90 -11.00
CA PRO A 120 -22.04 13.79 -10.35
C PRO A 120 -21.67 15.28 -10.44
N LEU A 121 -20.40 15.60 -10.68
CA LEU A 121 -19.92 16.98 -10.72
C LEU A 121 -20.05 17.63 -12.11
N ARG A 122 -20.39 16.84 -13.13
CA ARG A 122 -20.43 17.27 -14.54
C ARG A 122 -21.43 18.41 -14.79
N GLU A 123 -22.57 18.40 -14.11
CA GLU A 123 -23.61 19.41 -14.29
C GLU A 123 -23.28 20.74 -13.62
N GLN A 124 -22.35 20.73 -12.66
CA GLN A 124 -22.05 21.89 -11.81
C GLN A 124 -20.67 22.50 -12.07
N LEU A 125 -19.72 21.72 -12.54
CA LEU A 125 -18.31 22.12 -12.64
C LEU A 125 -17.71 21.78 -14.02
N SER A 126 -16.75 22.61 -14.45
CA SER A 126 -15.87 22.21 -15.56
C SER A 126 -15.09 20.95 -15.15
N PHE A 127 -14.62 20.18 -16.14
CA PHE A 127 -13.83 18.96 -15.87
C PHE A 127 -12.62 19.25 -14.97
N GLU A 128 -11.89 20.34 -15.24
CA GLU A 128 -10.71 20.74 -14.46
C GLU A 128 -11.04 20.95 -12.98
N LYS A 129 -12.12 21.72 -12.69
CA LYS A 129 -12.56 21.97 -11.30
C LYS A 129 -13.10 20.70 -10.62
N ALA A 130 -13.80 19.85 -11.35
CA ALA A 130 -14.26 18.58 -10.84
C ALA A 130 -13.10 17.64 -10.51
N PHE A 131 -12.10 17.55 -11.39
CA PHE A 131 -10.89 16.77 -11.19
C PHE A 131 -10.11 17.27 -9.96
N GLU A 132 -9.89 18.58 -9.84
CA GLU A 132 -9.24 19.20 -8.69
C GLU A 132 -9.97 18.87 -7.37
N LYS A 133 -11.31 18.98 -7.38
CA LYS A 133 -12.16 18.75 -6.20
C LYS A 133 -12.05 17.33 -5.63
N ILE A 134 -11.87 16.31 -6.49
CA ILE A 134 -11.77 14.91 -6.06
C ILE A 134 -10.34 14.37 -6.03
N THR A 135 -9.34 15.20 -6.40
CA THR A 135 -7.94 14.84 -6.25
C THR A 135 -7.61 14.61 -4.77
N PRO A 136 -6.96 13.49 -4.41
CA PRO A 136 -6.54 13.25 -3.03
C PRO A 136 -5.69 14.39 -2.49
N ILE A 137 -5.96 14.83 -1.26
CA ILE A 137 -5.24 15.93 -0.60
C ILE A 137 -3.81 15.55 -0.18
N LEU A 138 -3.57 14.25 0.04
CA LEU A 138 -2.24 13.67 0.29
C LEU A 138 -2.10 12.40 -0.55
N ARG A 139 -0.90 12.15 -1.07
CA ARG A 139 -0.54 10.94 -1.82
C ARG A 139 0.86 10.49 -1.44
N GLU A 140 1.09 9.16 -1.35
CA GLU A 140 2.37 8.54 -0.97
C GLU A 140 3.05 9.28 0.20
N ALA A 141 2.22 9.71 1.18
CA ALA A 141 2.65 10.58 2.26
C ALA A 141 3.23 9.76 3.42
N THR A 142 4.50 10.01 3.73
CA THR A 142 5.15 9.40 4.89
C THR A 142 4.70 10.10 6.17
N HIS A 143 4.18 9.32 7.11
CA HIS A 143 3.84 9.76 8.46
C HIS A 143 4.71 9.01 9.47
N LEU A 144 5.17 9.74 10.49
CA LEU A 144 6.00 9.22 11.57
C LEU A 144 5.42 9.69 12.90
N SER A 145 5.29 8.76 13.83
CA SER A 145 5.03 9.03 15.24
C SER A 145 6.32 8.82 16.02
N ASP A 146 6.87 9.90 16.59
CA ASP A 146 8.02 9.81 17.48
C ASP A 146 7.61 9.23 18.84
N GLU A 147 6.40 9.54 19.32
CA GLU A 147 5.86 9.03 20.58
C GLU A 147 5.77 7.49 20.55
N HIS A 148 5.21 6.94 19.50
CA HIS A 148 5.01 5.51 19.35
C HIS A 148 6.15 4.80 18.60
N ALA A 149 7.14 5.55 18.07
CA ALA A 149 8.21 5.03 17.22
C ALA A 149 7.67 4.11 16.10
N VAL A 150 6.65 4.60 15.38
CA VAL A 150 6.02 3.89 14.26
C VAL A 150 5.86 4.82 13.07
N ARG A 151 6.04 4.29 11.86
CA ARG A 151 5.88 5.01 10.60
C ARG A 151 5.00 4.25 9.62
N GLY A 152 4.39 4.98 8.71
CA GLY A 152 3.66 4.43 7.57
C GLY A 152 3.73 5.36 6.37
N ILE A 153 3.47 4.81 5.20
CA ILE A 153 3.25 5.57 3.97
C ILE A 153 1.77 5.39 3.64
N ILE A 154 1.05 6.51 3.55
CA ILE A 154 -0.38 6.53 3.22
C ILE A 154 -0.48 6.80 1.71
N ASP A 155 -1.08 5.86 0.98
CA ASP A 155 -1.15 5.94 -0.48
C ASP A 155 -2.02 7.11 -0.95
N ALA A 156 -3.20 7.29 -0.34
CA ALA A 156 -4.09 8.41 -0.65
C ALA A 156 -4.93 8.85 0.55
N VAL A 157 -5.12 10.16 0.70
CA VAL A 157 -6.11 10.75 1.60
C VAL A 157 -7.09 11.57 0.77
N GLU A 158 -8.34 11.14 0.76
CA GLU A 158 -9.43 11.81 0.06
C GLU A 158 -10.25 12.65 1.05
N LYS A 159 -10.61 13.85 0.63
CA LYS A 159 -11.54 14.69 1.37
C LYS A 159 -12.80 14.89 0.53
N ILE A 160 -13.91 14.33 1.00
CA ILE A 160 -15.22 14.45 0.35
C ILE A 160 -16.13 15.15 1.34
N GLU A 161 -16.48 16.39 1.04
CA GLU A 161 -17.27 17.26 1.95
C GLU A 161 -16.60 17.35 3.33
N ASN A 162 -17.23 16.78 4.36
CA ASN A 162 -16.72 16.75 5.74
C ASN A 162 -16.03 15.43 6.09
N GLU A 163 -16.05 14.45 5.19
CA GLU A 163 -15.38 13.15 5.41
C GLU A 163 -13.92 13.19 4.97
N THR A 164 -13.07 12.57 5.76
CA THR A 164 -11.67 12.32 5.42
C THR A 164 -11.46 10.82 5.37
N ASN A 165 -11.14 10.30 4.19
CA ASN A 165 -11.00 8.88 3.94
C ASN A 165 -9.55 8.56 3.56
N ILE A 166 -8.94 7.63 4.29
CA ILE A 166 -7.61 7.11 3.98
C ILE A 166 -7.79 5.85 3.15
N ILE A 167 -7.06 5.75 2.04
CA ILE A 167 -7.12 4.61 1.13
C ILE A 167 -5.72 4.05 0.92
N ASP A 168 -5.59 2.74 1.05
CA ASP A 168 -4.42 1.98 0.66
C ASP A 168 -4.75 1.11 -0.56
N TYR A 169 -3.88 1.08 -1.55
CA TYR A 169 -4.07 0.35 -2.79
C TYR A 169 -3.44 -1.04 -2.73
N LYS A 170 -4.17 -2.06 -3.13
CA LYS A 170 -3.67 -3.44 -3.13
C LYS A 170 -3.86 -4.11 -4.49
N THR A 171 -2.77 -4.72 -4.99
CA THR A 171 -2.76 -5.54 -6.22
C THR A 171 -2.86 -7.04 -5.90
N SER A 172 -3.04 -7.41 -4.62
CA SER A 172 -3.15 -8.81 -4.16
C SER A 172 -4.42 -9.49 -4.68
N SER A 173 -4.40 -10.82 -4.66
CA SER A 173 -5.57 -11.64 -5.00
C SER A 173 -6.58 -11.77 -3.86
N SER A 174 -6.12 -11.70 -2.60
CA SER A 174 -7.01 -11.64 -1.44
C SER A 174 -7.69 -10.27 -1.38
N CYS A 175 -9.00 -10.26 -1.21
CA CYS A 175 -9.83 -9.06 -1.07
C CYS A 175 -10.48 -8.99 0.33
N ASN A 176 -9.82 -9.55 1.35
CA ASN A 176 -10.29 -9.51 2.73
C ASN A 176 -9.70 -8.30 3.45
N ILE A 177 -10.54 -7.34 3.83
CA ILE A 177 -10.11 -6.12 4.54
C ILE A 177 -9.59 -6.42 5.95
N ASP A 178 -10.09 -7.47 6.61
CA ASP A 178 -9.71 -7.80 7.99
C ASP A 178 -8.23 -8.18 8.10
N GLU A 179 -7.64 -8.74 7.05
CA GLU A 179 -6.20 -9.03 6.98
C GLU A 179 -5.34 -7.77 7.06
N HIS A 180 -5.93 -6.61 6.77
CA HIS A 180 -5.28 -5.30 6.77
C HIS A 180 -5.68 -4.40 7.95
N ARG A 181 -6.53 -4.89 8.87
CA ARG A 181 -7.07 -4.10 9.99
C ARG A 181 -5.98 -3.39 10.79
N LEU A 182 -4.87 -4.06 11.09
CA LEU A 182 -3.75 -3.47 11.82
C LEU A 182 -3.09 -2.34 11.03
N GLN A 183 -2.85 -2.53 9.74
CA GLN A 183 -2.28 -1.49 8.87
C GLN A 183 -3.17 -0.25 8.84
N LEU A 184 -4.48 -0.45 8.66
CA LEU A 184 -5.48 0.62 8.64
C LEU A 184 -5.57 1.36 9.97
N ALA A 185 -5.52 0.63 11.09
CA ALA A 185 -5.51 1.21 12.42
C ALA A 185 -4.26 2.09 12.66
N ILE A 186 -3.08 1.61 12.23
CA ILE A 186 -1.83 2.41 12.30
C ILE A 186 -1.93 3.66 11.43
N TYR A 187 -2.53 3.59 10.25
CA TYR A 187 -2.73 4.77 9.40
C TYR A 187 -3.69 5.79 10.06
N ALA A 188 -4.75 5.33 10.71
CA ALA A 188 -5.65 6.20 11.46
C ALA A 188 -4.93 6.89 12.63
N LEU A 189 -4.11 6.15 13.40
CA LEU A 189 -3.27 6.69 14.47
C LEU A 189 -2.32 7.75 13.94
N LEU A 190 -1.50 7.43 12.94
CA LEU A 190 -0.50 8.32 12.36
C LEU A 190 -1.14 9.60 11.80
N TYR A 191 -2.25 9.45 11.08
CA TYR A 191 -2.98 10.59 10.55
C TYR A 191 -3.50 11.49 11.68
N SER A 192 -4.07 10.90 12.72
CA SER A 192 -4.63 11.66 13.85
C SER A 192 -3.58 12.46 14.61
N GLU A 193 -2.38 11.93 14.77
CA GLU A 193 -1.28 12.62 15.43
C GLU A 193 -0.76 13.81 14.62
N VAL A 194 -0.61 13.63 13.31
CA VAL A 194 -0.09 14.71 12.44
C VAL A 194 -1.14 15.82 12.24
N HIS A 195 -2.42 15.46 12.13
CA HIS A 195 -3.48 16.42 11.78
C HIS A 195 -4.37 16.84 12.95
N GLY A 196 -4.16 16.31 14.15
CA GLY A 196 -4.92 16.66 15.37
C GLY A 196 -6.40 16.21 15.34
N LYS A 197 -6.79 15.33 14.39
CA LYS A 197 -8.16 14.83 14.25
C LYS A 197 -8.17 13.44 13.62
N LEU A 198 -9.16 12.64 14.00
CA LEU A 198 -9.37 11.32 13.39
C LEU A 198 -9.81 11.47 11.92
N PRO A 199 -9.37 10.57 11.02
CA PRO A 199 -10.03 10.41 9.73
C PRO A 199 -11.42 9.80 9.94
N THR A 200 -12.34 9.97 8.99
CA THR A 200 -13.69 9.40 9.08
C THR A 200 -13.67 7.90 8.82
N LYS A 201 -12.93 7.50 7.80
CA LYS A 201 -12.82 6.09 7.38
C LYS A 201 -11.38 5.77 6.97
N VAL A 202 -11.01 4.52 7.13
CA VAL A 202 -9.79 3.94 6.54
C VAL A 202 -10.19 2.73 5.71
N GLY A 203 -9.56 2.52 4.57
CA GLY A 203 -9.98 1.45 3.67
C GLY A 203 -8.90 0.94 2.75
N ILE A 204 -9.23 -0.18 2.10
CA ILE A 204 -8.41 -0.80 1.06
C ILE A 204 -9.16 -0.73 -0.26
N HIS A 205 -8.50 -0.24 -1.28
CA HIS A 205 -8.94 -0.43 -2.65
C HIS A 205 -8.18 -1.61 -3.25
N PHE A 206 -8.78 -2.77 -3.20
CA PHE A 206 -8.30 -3.92 -3.96
C PHE A 206 -8.53 -3.63 -5.44
N LEU A 207 -7.47 -3.40 -6.19
CA LEU A 207 -7.57 -2.92 -7.58
C LEU A 207 -8.17 -3.96 -8.56
N ARG A 208 -8.41 -5.19 -8.08
CA ARG A 208 -9.24 -6.19 -8.76
C ARG A 208 -10.75 -5.95 -8.57
N GLU A 209 -11.13 -5.19 -7.57
CA GLU A 209 -12.50 -4.81 -7.28
C GLU A 209 -12.79 -3.38 -7.78
N GLN A 210 -14.05 -3.09 -8.02
CA GLN A 210 -14.45 -1.79 -8.58
C GLN A 210 -14.50 -0.67 -7.56
N GLU A 211 -14.57 -1.01 -6.26
CA GLU A 211 -14.76 -0.02 -5.20
C GLU A 211 -13.93 -0.40 -3.96
N PRO A 212 -13.42 0.60 -3.22
CA PRO A 212 -12.73 0.36 -1.97
C PRO A 212 -13.69 -0.14 -0.88
N LYS A 213 -13.15 -0.97 0.02
CA LYS A 213 -13.81 -1.37 1.24
C LYS A 213 -13.33 -0.49 2.38
N PHE A 214 -14.25 -0.03 3.24
CA PHE A 214 -13.92 0.88 4.33
C PHE A 214 -14.36 0.31 5.68
N ILE A 215 -13.62 0.71 6.72
CA ILE A 215 -14.04 0.64 8.12
C ILE A 215 -14.11 2.06 8.69
N ASN A 216 -15.09 2.30 9.56
CA ASN A 216 -15.18 3.57 10.28
C ASN A 216 -14.06 3.66 11.30
N VAL A 217 -13.57 4.88 11.52
CA VAL A 217 -12.54 5.14 12.52
C VAL A 217 -13.18 5.67 13.79
N ASP A 218 -12.89 5.01 14.88
CA ASP A 218 -13.27 5.37 16.24
C ASP A 218 -12.05 5.31 17.17
N CYS A 219 -12.25 5.64 18.43
CA CYS A 219 -11.19 5.59 19.43
C CYS A 219 -10.70 4.16 19.66
N GLU A 220 -11.58 3.16 19.56
CA GLU A 220 -11.22 1.76 19.78
C GLU A 220 -10.24 1.24 18.72
N LEU A 221 -10.42 1.64 17.45
CA LEU A 221 -9.49 1.30 16.38
C LEU A 221 -8.11 1.92 16.60
N VAL A 222 -8.05 3.16 17.05
CA VAL A 222 -6.79 3.85 17.33
C VAL A 222 -6.10 3.27 18.56
N ASP A 223 -6.86 2.95 19.62
CA ASP A 223 -6.32 2.30 20.82
C ASP A 223 -5.80 0.90 20.53
N PHE A 224 -6.47 0.17 19.64
CA PHE A 224 -5.95 -1.09 19.10
C PHE A 224 -4.59 -0.91 18.43
N ALA A 225 -4.42 0.14 17.60
CA ALA A 225 -3.12 0.41 16.97
C ALA A 225 -2.04 0.73 18.01
N ARG A 226 -2.34 1.56 19.02
CA ARG A 226 -1.41 1.91 20.10
C ARG A 226 -0.95 0.67 20.87
N GLU A 227 -1.89 -0.20 21.21
CA GLU A 227 -1.57 -1.42 21.93
C GLU A 227 -0.70 -2.38 21.09
N GLU A 228 -1.01 -2.57 19.83
CA GLU A 228 -0.22 -3.42 18.94
C GLU A 228 1.21 -2.88 18.74
N VAL A 229 1.35 -1.56 18.63
CA VAL A 229 2.65 -0.90 18.53
C VAL A 229 3.41 -1.00 19.86
N ARG A 230 2.73 -0.89 21.00
CA ARG A 230 3.35 -1.10 22.32
C ARG A 230 3.89 -2.52 22.46
N LEU A 231 3.06 -3.51 22.14
CA LEU A 231 3.41 -4.95 22.23
C LEU A 231 4.59 -5.31 21.31
N ILE A 232 4.64 -4.80 20.10
CA ILE A 232 5.77 -5.09 19.20
C ILE A 232 7.08 -4.51 19.76
N HIS A 233 7.05 -3.34 20.37
CA HIS A 233 8.24 -2.76 20.98
C HIS A 233 8.74 -3.58 22.16
N GLU A 234 7.83 -4.10 23.00
CA GLU A 234 8.20 -4.98 24.11
C GLU A 234 8.80 -6.29 23.62
N ASN A 235 8.15 -6.90 22.63
CA ASN A 235 8.57 -8.18 22.08
C ASN A 235 9.84 -8.11 21.23
N THR A 236 10.24 -6.92 20.77
CA THR A 236 11.43 -6.72 19.92
C THR A 236 12.53 -5.88 20.57
N ALA A 237 12.49 -5.76 21.89
CA ALA A 237 13.50 -5.00 22.65
C ALA A 237 14.87 -5.70 22.69
N SER A 238 14.91 -7.02 22.59
CA SER A 238 16.12 -7.82 22.58
C SER A 238 16.77 -7.89 21.19
N ALA A 239 18.09 -8.11 21.16
CA ALA A 239 18.83 -8.48 19.97
C ALA A 239 19.25 -9.97 19.96
N ASP A 240 18.92 -10.74 20.99
CA ASP A 240 19.22 -12.16 21.05
C ASP A 240 18.22 -12.97 20.20
N ILE A 241 18.72 -13.80 19.32
CA ILE A 241 17.91 -14.66 18.45
C ILE A 241 16.99 -15.61 19.21
N LYS A 242 17.35 -15.98 20.45
CA LYS A 242 16.55 -16.85 21.29
C LYS A 242 15.19 -16.28 21.66
N ASP A 243 15.07 -14.94 21.68
CA ASP A 243 13.83 -14.22 21.96
C ASP A 243 12.89 -14.15 20.76
N TYR A 244 13.32 -14.70 19.62
CA TYR A 244 12.57 -14.73 18.36
C TYR A 244 12.29 -16.17 17.92
N PRO A 245 11.28 -16.84 18.50
CA PRO A 245 10.96 -18.22 18.18
C PRO A 245 10.61 -18.43 16.71
N LYS A 246 10.89 -19.64 16.22
CA LYS A 246 10.44 -20.07 14.90
C LYS A 246 8.93 -20.35 14.95
N THR A 247 8.21 -19.91 13.92
CA THR A 247 6.82 -20.27 13.70
C THR A 247 6.73 -21.09 12.42
N GLU A 248 6.59 -22.40 12.57
CA GLU A 248 6.50 -23.31 11.44
C GLU A 248 5.09 -23.30 10.85
N THR A 249 4.96 -22.86 9.62
CA THR A 249 3.70 -22.80 8.88
C THR A 249 3.93 -23.20 7.42
N ALA A 250 2.85 -23.34 6.65
CA ALA A 250 2.92 -23.55 5.22
C ALA A 250 3.70 -22.43 4.48
N LEU A 251 3.89 -21.27 5.12
CA LEU A 251 4.66 -20.14 4.57
C LEU A 251 6.19 -20.33 4.72
N CYS A 252 6.65 -21.38 5.39
CA CYS A 252 8.07 -21.72 5.41
C CYS A 252 8.53 -22.34 4.10
N LYS A 253 7.69 -23.21 3.51
CA LYS A 253 7.93 -23.86 2.23
C LYS A 253 6.61 -24.24 1.58
N TRP A 254 6.44 -23.92 0.31
CA TRP A 254 5.27 -24.24 -0.50
C TRP A 254 5.68 -24.82 -1.85
N SER A 255 4.71 -25.23 -2.70
CA SER A 255 4.98 -25.92 -3.96
C SER A 255 5.98 -25.21 -4.89
N GLU A 256 5.92 -23.88 -4.94
CA GLU A 256 6.69 -23.06 -5.89
C GLU A 256 7.75 -22.19 -5.21
N GLY A 257 7.96 -22.33 -3.88
CA GLY A 257 8.92 -21.49 -3.20
C GLY A 257 9.11 -21.80 -1.71
N LYS A 258 9.89 -20.95 -1.07
CA LYS A 258 10.20 -21.01 0.36
C LYS A 258 10.38 -19.62 0.92
N CYS A 259 10.30 -19.51 2.25
CA CYS A 259 10.65 -18.28 2.97
C CYS A 259 12.09 -17.86 2.62
N ASP A 260 12.33 -16.57 2.41
CA ASP A 260 13.68 -16.04 2.07
C ASP A 260 14.77 -16.49 3.03
N PHE A 261 14.41 -16.76 4.27
CA PHE A 261 15.32 -17.18 5.33
C PHE A 261 15.24 -18.67 5.65
N TYR A 262 14.57 -19.49 4.83
CA TYR A 262 14.36 -20.91 5.11
C TYR A 262 15.67 -21.64 5.37
N ASP A 263 16.66 -21.48 4.49
CA ASP A 263 17.92 -22.22 4.57
C ASP A 263 18.78 -21.84 5.79
N CYS A 264 18.79 -20.57 6.19
CA CYS A 264 19.49 -20.15 7.41
C CYS A 264 18.69 -20.54 8.66
N CYS A 265 17.36 -20.48 8.61
CA CYS A 265 16.48 -20.87 9.70
C CYS A 265 16.58 -22.37 10.02
N GLN A 266 16.78 -23.23 9.02
CA GLN A 266 16.91 -24.69 9.21
C GLN A 266 18.28 -25.12 9.77
N ARG A 267 19.32 -24.28 9.62
CA ARG A 267 20.66 -24.57 10.13
C ARG A 267 20.86 -24.19 11.60
N GLU A 268 19.97 -23.39 12.15
CA GLU A 268 19.93 -22.99 13.57
C GLU A 268 18.89 -23.82 14.35
#